data_b2de7c61688e89f8ed5c268e7de29d2c
#
_entry.id   b2de7c61688e89f8ed5c268e7de29d2c
#
_cell.length_a   1.000
_cell.length_b   1.000
_cell.length_c   1.000
_cell.angle_alpha   90.00
_cell.angle_beta   90.00
_cell.angle_gamma   90.00
#
_symmetry.space_group_name_H-M   'P 1'
#
loop_
_entity.id
_entity.type
_entity.pdbx_description
1 polymer ?
#
loop_
_entity_poly.entity_id
_entity_poly.type
_entity_poly.pdbx_seq_one_letter_code
_entity_poly.pdbx_strand_id
1 'polypeptide(L)'
;MLAEGETASADTVQDALYAMNQMLDSWSAERLSIYSTQDQTFTWPASTISRTIGPSGDFIGNRPIALDDSTYFRDASTNVSYGIKIINQSQYDGIAVKTVTSTYPQLIWLNMDMPNMSMYVYPVPTRDIEFHFISVNELTQPATLATVLVVPPGYLRTFRYNLACEIAAEFGVEPPPSVARIAMVAKRTIKRQNNPDDLMSMPYSIVGTRQRFNIFSGNF
;
A
#
# COMPACT_ATOMS: atom_id res chain seq x y z
N MET A 1 -7.06 27.23 25.18
CA MET A 1 -6.87 25.99 25.96
C MET A 1 -8.09 25.81 26.84
N LEU A 2 -8.69 24.61 26.80
CA LEU A 2 -9.77 24.29 27.74
C LEU A 2 -9.19 24.16 29.14
N ALA A 3 -9.91 24.67 30.14
CA ALA A 3 -9.56 24.49 31.55
C ALA A 3 -9.80 23.03 31.98
N GLU A 4 -9.16 22.61 33.07
CA GLU A 4 -9.35 21.26 33.60
C GLU A 4 -10.84 21.08 34.01
N GLY A 5 -11.53 20.10 33.39
CA GLY A 5 -12.96 19.87 33.58
C GLY A 5 -13.89 20.58 32.58
N GLU A 6 -13.37 21.40 31.68
CA GLU A 6 -14.17 22.03 30.63
C GLU A 6 -14.31 21.06 29.44
N THR A 7 -15.53 20.87 28.94
CA THR A 7 -15.81 20.06 27.77
C THR A 7 -15.79 20.92 26.51
N ALA A 8 -15.14 20.41 25.45
CA ALA A 8 -15.14 21.09 24.16
C ALA A 8 -16.56 21.21 23.60
N SER A 9 -16.84 22.28 22.88
CA SER A 9 -18.11 22.43 22.14
C SER A 9 -18.22 21.37 21.05
N ALA A 10 -19.44 21.04 20.62
CA ALA A 10 -19.66 20.08 19.55
C ALA A 10 -18.95 20.50 18.25
N ASP A 11 -18.94 21.80 17.95
CA ASP A 11 -18.28 22.35 16.75
C ASP A 11 -16.76 22.16 16.81
N THR A 12 -16.14 22.48 17.96
CA THR A 12 -14.70 22.28 18.16
C THR A 12 -14.28 20.81 18.02
N VAL A 13 -15.13 19.90 18.49
CA VAL A 13 -14.87 18.45 18.37
C VAL A 13 -15.02 17.99 16.92
N GLN A 14 -15.96 18.56 16.17
CA GLN A 14 -16.12 18.27 14.75
C GLN A 14 -14.94 18.79 13.92
N ASP A 15 -14.45 20.00 14.21
CA ASP A 15 -13.26 20.55 13.58
C ASP A 15 -12.01 19.67 13.84
N ALA A 16 -11.88 19.20 15.09
CA ALA A 16 -10.80 18.26 15.44
C ALA A 16 -10.91 16.91 14.67
N LEU A 17 -12.11 16.43 14.38
CA LEU A 17 -12.31 15.24 13.56
C LEU A 17 -11.88 15.49 12.11
N TYR A 18 -12.20 16.64 11.54
CA TYR A 18 -11.75 17.04 10.20
C TYR A 18 -10.24 17.14 10.14
N ALA A 19 -9.60 17.84 11.09
CA ALA A 19 -8.15 17.94 11.19
C ALA A 19 -7.49 16.55 11.29
N MET A 20 -8.07 15.64 12.07
CA MET A 20 -7.60 14.27 12.18
C MET A 20 -7.67 13.51 10.84
N ASN A 21 -8.77 13.63 10.11
CA ASN A 21 -8.94 12.95 8.83
C ASN A 21 -7.96 13.49 7.79
N GLN A 22 -7.74 14.81 7.72
CA GLN A 22 -6.74 15.44 6.85
C GLN A 22 -5.31 14.97 7.20
N MET A 23 -5.00 14.88 8.49
CA MET A 23 -3.72 14.35 8.96
C MET A 23 -3.51 12.89 8.51
N LEU A 24 -4.54 12.04 8.65
CA LEU A 24 -4.49 10.63 8.24
C LEU A 24 -4.34 10.49 6.72
N ASP A 25 -5.03 11.33 5.94
CA ASP A 25 -4.89 11.39 4.49
C ASP A 25 -3.45 11.73 4.06
N SER A 26 -2.90 12.79 4.64
CA SER A 26 -1.49 13.17 4.43
C SER A 26 -0.52 12.04 4.78
N TRP A 27 -0.78 11.30 5.85
CA TRP A 27 0.06 10.18 6.27
C TRP A 27 -0.09 8.95 5.38
N SER A 28 -1.25 8.75 4.78
CA SER A 28 -1.46 7.73 3.75
C SER A 28 -0.57 7.99 2.54
N ALA A 29 -0.47 9.25 2.11
CA ALA A 29 0.44 9.66 1.03
C ALA A 29 1.93 9.44 1.39
N GLU A 30 2.30 9.59 2.67
CA GLU A 30 3.67 9.30 3.16
C GLU A 30 3.99 7.81 3.33
N ARG A 31 3.08 6.91 2.96
CA ARG A 31 3.19 5.44 3.16
C ARG A 31 3.47 5.04 4.61
N LEU A 32 2.87 5.73 5.56
CA LEU A 32 2.99 5.42 7.00
C LEU A 32 2.12 4.25 7.45
N SER A 33 1.46 3.55 6.51
CA SER A 33 0.41 2.55 6.75
C SER A 33 0.81 1.12 6.37
N ILE A 34 2.09 0.74 6.55
CA ILE A 34 2.56 -0.63 6.20
C ILE A 34 1.73 -1.74 6.88
N TYR A 35 1.21 -1.50 8.08
CA TYR A 35 0.34 -2.47 8.74
C TYR A 35 -1.07 -2.57 8.13
N SER A 36 -1.43 -1.71 7.20
CA SER A 36 -2.68 -1.76 6.44
C SER A 36 -2.58 -2.66 5.20
N THR A 37 -1.61 -3.59 5.19
CA THR A 37 -1.53 -4.61 4.15
C THR A 37 -2.68 -5.59 4.31
N GLN A 38 -3.44 -5.79 3.25
CA GLN A 38 -4.55 -6.75 3.19
C GLN A 38 -4.31 -7.74 2.07
N ASP A 39 -4.55 -9.01 2.36
CA ASP A 39 -4.65 -10.08 1.36
C ASP A 39 -6.13 -10.25 1.00
N GLN A 40 -6.48 -9.93 -0.24
CA GLN A 40 -7.82 -10.08 -0.80
C GLN A 40 -7.75 -11.07 -1.95
N THR A 41 -8.68 -12.00 -2.01
CA THR A 41 -8.75 -12.99 -3.08
C THR A 41 -9.91 -12.67 -4.00
N PHE A 42 -9.62 -12.55 -5.30
CA PHE A 42 -10.59 -12.34 -6.35
C PHE A 42 -10.44 -13.41 -7.43
N THR A 43 -11.53 -13.73 -8.12
CA THR A 43 -11.46 -14.58 -9.31
C THR A 43 -11.19 -13.71 -10.54
N TRP A 44 -10.04 -13.90 -11.19
CA TRP A 44 -9.74 -13.29 -12.46
C TRP A 44 -10.30 -14.18 -13.57
N PRO A 45 -11.28 -13.69 -14.37
CA PRO A 45 -11.92 -14.50 -15.40
C PRO A 45 -10.99 -14.82 -16.58
N ALA A 46 -11.22 -15.97 -17.19
CA ALA A 46 -10.57 -16.34 -18.45
C ALA A 46 -10.76 -15.28 -19.55
N SER A 47 -9.79 -15.19 -20.42
CA SER A 47 -9.80 -14.31 -21.60
C SER A 47 -10.00 -12.82 -21.28
N THR A 48 -9.70 -12.41 -20.05
CA THR A 48 -9.85 -11.01 -19.60
C THR A 48 -8.50 -10.35 -19.43
N ILE A 49 -8.28 -9.24 -20.15
CA ILE A 49 -7.03 -8.47 -20.15
C ILE A 49 -6.96 -7.54 -18.94
N SER A 50 -8.09 -6.92 -18.57
CA SER A 50 -8.13 -5.90 -17.54
C SER A 50 -9.29 -6.08 -16.58
N ARG A 51 -9.09 -5.62 -15.35
CA ARG A 51 -10.10 -5.51 -14.28
C ARG A 51 -9.87 -4.26 -13.49
N THR A 52 -10.95 -3.77 -12.87
CA THR A 52 -10.91 -2.60 -12.01
C THR A 52 -11.13 -2.99 -10.55
N ILE A 53 -10.47 -2.27 -9.63
CA ILE A 53 -10.69 -2.41 -8.18
C ILE A 53 -11.00 -1.04 -7.57
N GLY A 54 -11.99 -1.01 -6.70
CA GLY A 54 -12.43 0.19 -6.02
C GLY A 54 -13.88 0.09 -5.56
N PRO A 55 -14.46 1.20 -5.10
CA PRO A 55 -15.82 1.22 -4.57
C PRO A 55 -16.91 0.79 -5.57
N SER A 56 -16.65 0.96 -6.86
CA SER A 56 -17.57 0.62 -7.96
C SER A 56 -16.87 -0.17 -9.08
N GLY A 57 -15.76 -0.83 -8.77
CA GLY A 57 -15.00 -1.64 -9.71
C GLY A 57 -15.56 -3.05 -9.91
N ASP A 58 -14.94 -3.82 -10.82
CA ASP A 58 -15.21 -5.26 -10.99
C ASP A 58 -14.91 -6.04 -9.71
N PHE A 59 -13.86 -5.64 -9.01
CA PHE A 59 -13.51 -6.10 -7.69
C PHE A 59 -13.91 -5.02 -6.69
N ILE A 60 -14.94 -5.30 -5.91
CA ILE A 60 -15.46 -4.33 -4.93
C ILE A 60 -14.57 -4.36 -3.69
N GLY A 61 -13.96 -3.22 -3.37
CA GLY A 61 -13.07 -3.08 -2.23
C GLY A 61 -12.50 -1.68 -2.13
N ASN A 62 -11.62 -1.46 -1.16
CA ASN A 62 -10.90 -0.21 -1.08
C ASN A 62 -9.90 -0.12 -2.23
N ARG A 63 -9.86 1.07 -2.87
CA ARG A 63 -8.82 1.34 -3.87
C ARG A 63 -7.45 1.33 -3.16
N PRO A 64 -6.51 0.48 -3.59
CA PRO A 64 -5.19 0.44 -2.96
C PRO A 64 -4.32 1.63 -3.36
N ILE A 65 -3.37 1.98 -2.50
CA ILE A 65 -2.31 2.95 -2.82
C ILE A 65 -1.23 2.29 -3.69
N ALA A 66 -0.90 1.04 -3.37
CA ALA A 66 0.09 0.25 -4.08
C ALA A 66 -0.18 -1.24 -3.90
N LEU A 67 0.33 -2.04 -4.84
CA LEU A 67 0.46 -3.48 -4.69
C LEU A 67 1.80 -3.81 -4.04
N ASP A 68 1.79 -4.85 -3.22
CA ASP A 68 2.99 -5.48 -2.72
C ASP A 68 3.54 -6.48 -3.75
N ASP A 69 4.86 -6.59 -3.85
CA ASP A 69 5.55 -7.51 -4.76
C ASP A 69 5.26 -8.99 -4.46
N SER A 70 4.71 -9.29 -3.29
CA SER A 70 4.25 -10.63 -2.91
C SER A 70 2.89 -11.02 -3.49
N THR A 71 2.24 -10.13 -4.24
CA THR A 71 1.00 -10.42 -5.00
C THR A 71 1.23 -11.57 -5.99
N TYR A 72 0.26 -12.50 -6.07
CA TYR A 72 0.40 -13.70 -6.90
C TYR A 72 -0.94 -14.18 -7.46
N PHE A 73 -0.86 -15.01 -8.49
CA PHE A 73 -1.99 -15.81 -8.96
C PHE A 73 -1.89 -17.24 -8.44
N ARG A 74 -3.03 -17.84 -8.12
CA ARG A 74 -3.12 -19.21 -7.66
C ARG A 74 -4.09 -19.99 -8.53
N ASP A 75 -3.67 -21.16 -8.94
CA ASP A 75 -4.55 -22.11 -9.59
C ASP A 75 -5.26 -22.95 -8.53
N ALA A 76 -6.56 -22.73 -8.36
CA ALA A 76 -7.37 -23.46 -7.38
C ALA A 76 -7.40 -24.97 -7.63
N SER A 77 -7.26 -25.41 -8.89
CA SER A 77 -7.33 -26.85 -9.25
C SER A 77 -6.06 -27.61 -8.89
N THR A 78 -4.89 -26.99 -9.04
CA THR A 78 -3.58 -27.59 -8.78
C THR A 78 -2.94 -27.14 -7.48
N ASN A 79 -3.51 -26.11 -6.84
CA ASN A 79 -2.98 -25.44 -5.64
C ASN A 79 -1.56 -24.87 -5.84
N VAL A 80 -1.23 -24.50 -7.06
CA VAL A 80 0.07 -23.91 -7.40
C VAL A 80 -0.04 -22.39 -7.46
N SER A 81 0.87 -21.71 -6.78
CA SER A 81 0.96 -20.25 -6.78
C SER A 81 2.01 -19.77 -7.78
N TYR A 82 1.65 -18.76 -8.56
CA TYR A 82 2.49 -18.15 -9.60
C TYR A 82 2.74 -16.69 -9.23
N GLY A 83 3.99 -16.35 -8.90
CA GLY A 83 4.37 -14.96 -8.65
C GLY A 83 4.16 -14.10 -9.90
N ILE A 84 3.74 -12.87 -9.69
CA ILE A 84 3.53 -11.89 -10.75
C ILE A 84 4.48 -10.72 -10.57
N LYS A 85 5.00 -10.19 -11.68
CA LYS A 85 5.86 -9.02 -11.66
C LYS A 85 5.04 -7.77 -11.96
N ILE A 86 5.13 -6.78 -11.07
CA ILE A 86 4.53 -5.46 -11.29
C ILE A 86 5.44 -4.69 -12.25
N ILE A 87 4.84 -4.15 -13.31
CA ILE A 87 5.54 -3.38 -14.34
C ILE A 87 4.98 -1.97 -14.46
N ASN A 88 5.78 -1.07 -15.01
CA ASN A 88 5.35 0.29 -15.30
C ASN A 88 4.68 0.41 -16.68
N GLN A 89 4.05 1.56 -16.94
CA GLN A 89 3.35 1.84 -18.19
C GLN A 89 4.25 1.65 -19.41
N SER A 90 5.46 2.17 -19.38
CA SER A 90 6.40 2.08 -20.52
C SER A 90 6.73 0.62 -20.89
N GLN A 91 6.89 -0.24 -19.86
CA GLN A 91 7.12 -1.68 -20.07
C GLN A 91 5.89 -2.37 -20.64
N TYR A 92 4.69 -2.00 -20.17
CA TYR A 92 3.43 -2.54 -20.71
C TYR A 92 3.19 -2.08 -22.16
N ASP A 93 3.47 -0.82 -22.46
CA ASP A 93 3.31 -0.27 -23.82
C ASP A 93 4.31 -0.87 -24.80
N GLY A 94 5.49 -1.27 -24.32
CA GLY A 94 6.50 -1.99 -25.10
C GLY A 94 6.09 -3.41 -25.52
N ILE A 95 5.00 -3.97 -24.97
CA ILE A 95 4.47 -5.28 -25.38
C ILE A 95 3.78 -5.15 -26.73
N ALA A 96 4.37 -5.73 -27.77
CA ALA A 96 3.89 -5.62 -29.15
C ALA A 96 2.49 -6.24 -29.36
N VAL A 97 2.22 -7.40 -28.73
CA VAL A 97 0.94 -8.12 -28.85
C VAL A 97 0.37 -8.37 -27.46
N LYS A 98 -0.57 -7.54 -27.05
CA LYS A 98 -1.18 -7.58 -25.70
C LYS A 98 -2.20 -8.71 -25.51
N THR A 99 -2.63 -9.34 -26.61
CA THR A 99 -3.64 -10.42 -26.62
C THR A 99 -3.05 -11.83 -26.58
N VAL A 100 -1.74 -11.96 -26.36
CA VAL A 100 -1.10 -13.27 -26.17
C VAL A 100 -1.71 -13.94 -24.95
N THR A 101 -2.11 -15.21 -25.12
CA THR A 101 -2.74 -16.00 -24.04
C THR A 101 -1.76 -16.98 -23.41
N SER A 102 -1.93 -17.25 -22.13
CA SER A 102 -1.20 -18.28 -21.39
C SER A 102 -2.09 -18.87 -20.30
N THR A 103 -1.65 -19.95 -19.67
CA THR A 103 -2.37 -20.54 -18.55
C THR A 103 -2.50 -19.60 -17.38
N TYR A 104 -1.47 -18.79 -17.12
CA TYR A 104 -1.43 -17.80 -16.04
C TYR A 104 -0.66 -16.55 -16.47
N PRO A 105 -1.03 -15.37 -15.92
CA PRO A 105 -0.31 -14.13 -16.14
C PRO A 105 1.05 -14.13 -15.46
N GLN A 106 1.99 -13.35 -15.99
CA GLN A 106 3.33 -13.17 -15.44
C GLN A 106 3.62 -11.71 -15.07
N LEU A 107 2.95 -10.79 -15.74
CA LEU A 107 3.12 -9.36 -15.58
C LEU A 107 1.79 -8.71 -15.24
N ILE A 108 1.82 -7.69 -14.40
CA ILE A 108 0.68 -6.82 -14.13
C ILE A 108 1.11 -5.36 -14.19
N TRP A 109 0.34 -4.56 -14.91
CA TRP A 109 0.45 -3.11 -14.91
C TRP A 109 -0.77 -2.49 -14.22
N LEU A 110 -0.51 -1.48 -13.39
CA LEU A 110 -1.51 -0.78 -12.60
C LEU A 110 -1.66 0.64 -13.13
N ASN A 111 -2.88 0.99 -13.54
CA ASN A 111 -3.25 2.37 -13.83
C ASN A 111 -4.01 2.94 -12.63
N MET A 112 -3.37 3.92 -11.97
CA MET A 112 -3.81 4.50 -10.71
C MET A 112 -4.94 5.52 -10.87
N ASP A 113 -5.94 5.22 -11.71
CA ASP A 113 -7.12 6.07 -11.91
C ASP A 113 -7.98 6.20 -10.65
N MET A 114 -8.82 7.22 -10.62
CA MET A 114 -9.80 7.49 -9.57
C MET A 114 -11.21 7.46 -10.16
N PRO A 115 -12.21 6.93 -9.49
CA PRO A 115 -12.22 6.34 -8.14
C PRO A 115 -11.79 4.88 -8.10
N ASN A 116 -11.68 4.19 -9.24
CA ASN A 116 -11.27 2.80 -9.36
C ASN A 116 -9.90 2.71 -10.02
N MET A 117 -9.03 1.84 -9.52
CA MET A 117 -7.76 1.51 -10.15
C MET A 117 -7.98 0.45 -11.23
N SER A 118 -7.37 0.62 -12.39
CA SER A 118 -7.41 -0.37 -13.48
C SER A 118 -6.15 -1.23 -13.47
N MET A 119 -6.32 -2.53 -13.57
CA MET A 119 -5.26 -3.53 -13.59
C MET A 119 -5.23 -4.23 -14.95
N TYR A 120 -4.06 -4.37 -15.54
CA TYR A 120 -3.85 -5.04 -16.84
C TYR A 120 -2.85 -6.18 -16.66
N VAL A 121 -3.21 -7.37 -17.09
CA VAL A 121 -2.37 -8.56 -16.99
C VAL A 121 -1.80 -8.99 -18.33
N TYR A 122 -0.62 -9.60 -18.30
CA TYR A 122 0.00 -10.18 -19.47
C TYR A 122 0.85 -11.41 -19.09
N PRO A 123 0.76 -12.51 -19.87
CA PRO A 123 -0.24 -12.85 -20.90
C PRO A 123 -1.66 -12.96 -20.33
N VAL A 124 -2.67 -12.96 -21.23
CA VAL A 124 -4.08 -13.10 -20.83
C VAL A 124 -4.35 -14.55 -20.38
N PRO A 125 -4.97 -14.76 -19.21
CA PRO A 125 -5.24 -16.12 -18.73
C PRO A 125 -6.26 -16.85 -19.61
N THR A 126 -6.03 -18.13 -19.91
CA THR A 126 -6.95 -18.97 -20.69
C THR A 126 -8.05 -19.61 -19.87
N ARG A 127 -7.99 -19.50 -18.54
CA ARG A 127 -8.95 -20.04 -17.58
C ARG A 127 -9.10 -19.10 -16.41
N ASP A 128 -10.17 -19.29 -15.64
CA ASP A 128 -10.36 -18.58 -14.40
C ASP A 128 -9.23 -18.93 -13.41
N ILE A 129 -8.68 -17.92 -12.75
CA ILE A 129 -7.57 -18.07 -11.83
C ILE A 129 -7.80 -17.18 -10.60
N GLU A 130 -7.44 -17.66 -9.42
CA GLU A 130 -7.50 -16.86 -8.20
C GLU A 130 -6.39 -15.81 -8.20
N PHE A 131 -6.77 -14.56 -8.00
CA PHE A 131 -5.87 -13.44 -7.85
C PHE A 131 -5.76 -13.07 -6.38
N HIS A 132 -4.62 -13.36 -5.77
CA HIS A 132 -4.28 -12.97 -4.41
C HIS A 132 -3.64 -11.60 -4.45
N PHE A 133 -4.45 -10.64 -4.09
CA PHE A 133 -4.16 -9.22 -4.18
C PHE A 133 -3.66 -8.72 -2.83
N ILE A 134 -2.34 -8.58 -2.68
CA ILE A 134 -1.74 -8.05 -1.48
C ILE A 134 -1.52 -6.56 -1.67
N SER A 135 -2.34 -5.77 -0.99
CA SER A 135 -2.39 -4.32 -1.17
C SER A 135 -2.03 -3.55 0.08
N VAL A 136 -1.42 -2.40 -0.10
CA VAL A 136 -1.27 -1.38 0.93
C VAL A 136 -2.44 -0.41 0.79
N ASN A 137 -3.27 -0.35 1.82
CA ASN A 137 -4.45 0.50 1.84
C ASN A 137 -4.20 1.81 2.59
N GLU A 138 -5.09 2.76 2.38
CA GLU A 138 -5.13 4.00 3.14
C GLU A 138 -5.41 3.75 4.63
N LEU A 139 -4.93 4.63 5.48
CA LEU A 139 -5.32 4.63 6.89
C LEU A 139 -6.82 4.88 7.01
N THR A 140 -7.50 4.03 7.78
CA THR A 140 -8.93 4.17 7.99
C THR A 140 -9.25 5.51 8.64
N GLN A 141 -10.01 6.34 7.95
CA GLN A 141 -10.48 7.61 8.46
C GLN A 141 -11.74 7.38 9.29
N PRO A 142 -11.80 7.86 10.55
CA PRO A 142 -13.00 7.75 11.35
C PRO A 142 -14.13 8.63 10.78
N ALA A 143 -15.27 8.02 10.48
CA ALA A 143 -16.44 8.74 10.01
C ALA A 143 -17.13 9.54 11.14
N THR A 144 -17.03 9.07 12.37
CA THR A 144 -17.64 9.68 13.55
C THR A 144 -16.71 9.56 14.75
N LEU A 145 -16.98 10.35 15.78
CA LEU A 145 -16.26 10.29 17.06
C LEU A 145 -16.39 8.95 17.80
N ALA A 146 -17.42 8.17 17.49
CA ALA A 146 -17.64 6.84 18.08
C ALA A 146 -16.88 5.73 17.33
N THR A 147 -16.24 6.04 16.21
CA THR A 147 -15.48 5.05 15.43
C THR A 147 -14.24 4.61 16.20
N VAL A 148 -14.13 3.32 16.46
CA VAL A 148 -12.96 2.73 17.12
C VAL A 148 -11.85 2.52 16.09
N LEU A 149 -10.73 3.20 16.29
CA LEU A 149 -9.52 2.98 15.48
C LEU A 149 -8.70 1.82 16.06
N VAL A 150 -8.56 0.76 15.28
CA VAL A 150 -7.67 -0.37 15.60
C VAL A 150 -6.33 -0.12 14.92
N VAL A 151 -5.31 0.18 15.70
CA VAL A 151 -3.98 0.51 15.21
C VAL A 151 -2.91 -0.18 16.06
N PRO A 152 -1.73 -0.46 15.49
CA PRO A 152 -0.63 -1.08 16.22
C PRO A 152 -0.14 -0.22 17.39
N PRO A 153 0.57 -0.82 18.37
CA PRO A 153 1.18 -0.09 19.47
C PRO A 153 2.08 1.06 19.00
N GLY A 154 1.98 2.21 19.66
CA GLY A 154 2.75 3.41 19.32
C GLY A 154 2.04 4.40 18.43
N TYR A 155 1.08 3.97 17.59
CA TYR A 155 0.33 4.86 16.71
C TYR A 155 -0.60 5.81 17.46
N LEU A 156 -1.30 5.35 18.49
CA LEU A 156 -2.19 6.20 19.29
C LEU A 156 -1.46 7.39 19.92
N ARG A 157 -0.24 7.15 20.43
CA ARG A 157 0.59 8.24 20.95
C ARG A 157 0.94 9.24 19.84
N THR A 158 1.30 8.72 18.68
CA THR A 158 1.69 9.55 17.52
C THR A 158 0.50 10.37 17.02
N PHE A 159 -0.69 9.77 16.90
CA PHE A 159 -1.91 10.49 16.53
C PHE A 159 -2.22 11.60 17.52
N ARG A 160 -2.21 11.29 18.82
CA ARG A 160 -2.54 12.25 19.86
C ARG A 160 -1.66 13.51 19.81
N TYR A 161 -0.35 13.36 19.70
CA TYR A 161 0.57 14.50 19.74
C TYR A 161 0.66 15.26 18.43
N ASN A 162 0.56 14.58 17.28
CA ASN A 162 0.52 15.27 16.00
C ASN A 162 -0.81 15.98 15.80
N LEU A 163 -1.93 15.37 16.13
CA LEU A 163 -3.24 16.02 16.11
C LEU A 163 -3.28 17.26 17.01
N ALA A 164 -2.66 17.21 18.17
CA ALA A 164 -2.55 18.38 19.04
C ALA A 164 -1.78 19.54 18.38
N CYS A 165 -0.80 19.25 17.55
CA CYS A 165 -0.07 20.27 16.78
C CYS A 165 -0.94 20.83 15.63
N GLU A 166 -1.66 19.98 14.89
CA GLU A 166 -2.58 20.40 13.82
C GLU A 166 -3.70 21.30 14.37
N ILE A 167 -4.36 20.85 15.45
CA ILE A 167 -5.42 21.64 16.11
C ILE A 167 -4.86 22.97 16.63
N ALA A 168 -3.67 22.98 17.24
CA ALA A 168 -3.07 24.22 17.73
C ALA A 168 -2.86 25.25 16.61
N ALA A 169 -2.40 24.79 15.43
CA ALA A 169 -2.24 25.63 14.25
C ALA A 169 -3.58 26.18 13.73
N GLU A 170 -4.63 25.36 13.70
CA GLU A 170 -5.97 25.73 13.25
C GLU A 170 -6.62 26.81 14.16
N PHE A 171 -6.38 26.72 15.47
CA PHE A 171 -6.83 27.71 16.44
C PHE A 171 -5.86 28.91 16.62
N GLY A 172 -4.81 29.03 15.78
CA GLY A 172 -3.84 30.12 15.85
C GLY A 172 -3.00 30.14 17.15
N VAL A 173 -2.86 28.99 17.82
CA VAL A 173 -2.09 28.82 19.05
C VAL A 173 -0.81 28.07 18.75
N GLU A 174 0.34 28.58 19.20
CA GLU A 174 1.60 27.87 19.06
C GLU A 174 1.64 26.67 20.03
N PRO A 175 1.88 25.43 19.54
CA PRO A 175 1.93 24.25 20.41
C PRO A 175 3.16 24.35 21.33
N PRO A 176 3.05 23.91 22.60
CA PRO A 176 4.20 23.88 23.52
C PRO A 176 5.38 23.13 22.89
N PRO A 177 6.63 23.62 22.99
CA PRO A 177 7.80 22.98 22.38
C PRO A 177 7.98 21.51 22.80
N SER A 178 7.56 21.15 24.00
CA SER A 178 7.56 19.76 24.47
C SER A 178 6.61 18.87 23.67
N VAL A 179 5.41 19.36 23.34
CA VAL A 179 4.39 18.63 22.54
C VAL A 179 4.89 18.45 21.11
N ALA A 180 5.38 19.52 20.48
CA ALA A 180 5.92 19.46 19.13
C ALA A 180 7.12 18.49 19.02
N ARG A 181 8.01 18.48 20.01
CA ARG A 181 9.13 17.52 20.06
C ARG A 181 8.64 16.08 20.17
N ILE A 182 7.65 15.80 21.02
CA ILE A 182 7.10 14.45 21.17
C ILE A 182 6.41 14.01 19.88
N ALA A 183 5.64 14.88 19.23
CA ALA A 183 4.99 14.63 17.95
C ALA A 183 6.01 14.21 16.87
N MET A 184 7.07 15.00 16.71
CA MET A 184 8.15 14.73 15.73
C MET A 184 8.85 13.39 16.01
N VAL A 185 9.23 13.13 17.27
CA VAL A 185 9.92 11.88 17.66
C VAL A 185 9.01 10.67 17.44
N ALA A 186 7.74 10.77 17.82
CA ALA A 186 6.77 9.69 17.66
C ALA A 186 6.54 9.37 16.15
N LYS A 187 6.33 10.38 15.30
CA LYS A 187 6.19 10.21 13.84
C LYS A 187 7.44 9.59 13.23
N ARG A 188 8.64 10.02 13.63
CA ARG A 188 9.92 9.43 13.17
C ARG A 188 10.04 7.96 13.57
N THR A 189 9.58 7.59 14.75
CA THR A 189 9.62 6.19 15.23
C THR A 189 8.76 5.31 14.35
N ILE A 190 7.53 5.73 14.02
CA ILE A 190 6.65 4.98 13.10
C ILE A 190 7.28 4.88 11.71
N LYS A 191 7.79 5.99 11.16
CA LYS A 191 8.48 5.96 9.85
C LYS A 191 9.60 4.92 9.81
N ARG A 192 10.36 4.81 10.89
CA ARG A 192 11.47 3.84 10.98
C ARG A 192 10.98 2.39 11.11
N GLN A 193 9.86 2.16 11.82
CA GLN A 193 9.25 0.83 11.93
C GLN A 193 8.63 0.38 10.62
N ASN A 194 8.13 1.31 9.83
CA ASN A 194 7.46 1.07 8.56
C ASN A 194 8.41 1.08 7.34
N ASN A 195 9.70 1.30 7.56
CA ASN A 195 10.68 1.16 6.48
C ASN A 195 10.92 -0.34 6.27
N PRO A 196 10.57 -0.93 5.11
CA PRO A 196 10.88 -2.33 4.85
C PRO A 196 12.40 -2.52 4.87
N ASP A 197 12.85 -3.64 5.41
CA ASP A 197 14.24 -4.06 5.27
C ASP A 197 14.47 -4.41 3.78
N ASP A 198 14.93 -3.44 3.01
CA ASP A 198 15.35 -3.67 1.63
C ASP A 198 16.54 -4.62 1.64
N LEU A 199 16.27 -5.90 1.42
CA LEU A 199 17.32 -6.88 1.16
C LEU A 199 17.95 -6.54 -0.19
N MET A 200 19.12 -5.93 -0.15
CA MET A 200 19.93 -5.73 -1.35
C MET A 200 20.29 -7.10 -1.92
N SER A 201 19.54 -7.56 -2.92
CA SER A 201 19.94 -8.71 -3.72
C SER A 201 20.93 -8.25 -4.79
N MET A 202 22.13 -8.83 -4.80
CA MET A 202 23.03 -8.65 -5.94
C MET A 202 22.38 -9.22 -7.20
N PRO A 203 22.42 -8.50 -8.33
CA PRO A 203 21.94 -9.03 -9.60
C PRO A 203 22.59 -10.39 -9.88
N TYR A 204 21.79 -11.37 -10.30
CA TYR A 204 22.23 -12.74 -10.58
C TYR A 204 23.42 -12.78 -11.57
N SER A 205 23.52 -11.81 -12.47
CA SER A 205 24.64 -11.61 -13.39
C SER A 205 25.98 -11.39 -12.69
N ILE A 206 25.98 -10.89 -11.45
CA ILE A 206 27.20 -10.65 -10.66
C ILE A 206 27.47 -11.84 -9.74
N VAL A 207 26.43 -12.51 -9.23
CA VAL A 207 26.54 -13.62 -8.27
C VAL A 207 26.56 -14.99 -8.97
N GLY A 208 25.91 -15.08 -10.15
CA GLY A 208 25.66 -16.34 -10.85
C GLY A 208 26.84 -16.90 -11.66
N THR A 209 27.88 -16.14 -11.89
CA THR A 209 29.09 -16.65 -12.57
C THR A 209 30.10 -17.21 -11.58
N ARG A 210 29.70 -18.24 -10.84
CA ARG A 210 30.70 -19.24 -10.36
C ARG A 210 31.02 -20.26 -11.49
N GLN A 211 31.22 -19.80 -12.69
CA GLN A 211 32.01 -20.56 -13.62
C GLN A 211 33.49 -20.46 -13.12
N ARG A 212 33.90 -21.50 -12.43
CA ARG A 212 35.29 -21.64 -12.08
C ARG A 212 36.07 -21.75 -13.41
N PHE A 213 36.79 -20.68 -13.74
CA PHE A 213 37.74 -20.75 -14.85
C PHE A 213 38.67 -21.93 -14.57
N ASN A 214 38.63 -22.93 -15.42
CA ASN A 214 39.51 -24.07 -15.30
C ASN A 214 40.80 -23.75 -16.06
N ILE A 215 41.87 -23.47 -15.33
CA ILE A 215 43.19 -23.10 -15.87
C ILE A 215 43.71 -24.16 -16.84
N PHE A 216 43.33 -25.42 -16.69
CA PHE A 216 43.80 -26.54 -17.52
C PHE A 216 42.99 -26.75 -18.79
N SER A 217 41.75 -26.33 -18.83
CA SER A 217 40.86 -26.47 -20.01
C SER A 217 40.63 -25.17 -20.77
N GLY A 218 40.99 -24.02 -20.22
CA GLY A 218 40.82 -22.71 -20.83
C GLY A 218 39.33 -22.30 -21.05
N ASN A 219 38.39 -23.04 -20.49
CA ASN A 219 36.94 -22.78 -20.60
C ASN A 219 36.33 -22.26 -19.29
N PHE A 220 35.33 -21.39 -19.43
CA PHE A 220 34.45 -20.93 -18.35
C PHE A 220 33.42 -21.97 -18.00
#